data_79892e69679e1a7007945a1aa7822795
#
_entry.id   79892e69679e1a7007945a1aa7822795
#
_cell.length_a   1.000
_cell.length_b   1.000
_cell.length_c   1.000
_cell.angle_alpha   90.00
_cell.angle_beta   90.00
_cell.angle_gamma   90.00
#
_symmetry.space_group_name_H-M   'P 1'
#
loop_
_entity.id
_entity.type
_entity.pdbx_description
1 polymer ?
#
loop_
_entity_poly.entity_id
_entity_poly.type
_entity_poly.pdbx_seq_one_letter_code
_entity_poly.pdbx_strand_id
1 'polypeptide(L)'
;AAKIILKEEEISFLPDNVKSLNIDILEIDQTAAYDYRVLMNLKSGAAVEISRLGYQFEDFWRHFSAAWNAVLIDIFLMKEAADKGSARARVLRSGKDLGECQIQFYETSFLVLPRESGLFKIFYGDVDEMKAQDFKIALSAEEENIELSQMGQDFDFCAKTINAGITAISLNAQTQIKEMIPGLDSLGVRQLAEVMRDGRCVAKSRVDSLAPGTWEKIEDFLQVAGMKEEYDYLKSLAGGGEIYAGVKRGAMGSLSDDYAWCLV
;
A
#
# COMPACT_ATOMS: atom_id res chain seq x y z
N ALA A 1 15.49 11.72 35.56
CA ALA A 1 15.92 11.29 34.22
C ALA A 1 15.37 9.88 33.96
N ALA A 2 15.31 9.47 32.71
CA ALA A 2 14.93 8.11 32.36
C ALA A 2 15.97 7.54 31.39
N LYS A 3 16.33 6.27 31.57
CA LYS A 3 17.09 5.53 30.59
C LYS A 3 16.10 4.96 29.55
N ILE A 4 16.44 5.11 28.27
CA ILE A 4 15.65 4.55 27.17
C ILE A 4 16.40 3.33 26.63
N ILE A 5 15.69 2.22 26.45
CA ILE A 5 16.21 1.00 25.84
C ILE A 5 15.31 0.69 24.66
N LEU A 6 15.89 0.65 23.48
CA LEU A 6 15.24 0.22 22.24
C LEU A 6 15.62 -1.24 21.97
N LYS A 7 14.62 -2.10 21.81
CA LYS A 7 14.71 -3.47 21.34
C LYS A 7 14.06 -3.60 19.95
N GLU A 8 14.10 -4.76 19.36
CA GLU A 8 13.53 -4.97 18.03
C GLU A 8 12.03 -4.63 17.94
N GLU A 9 11.24 -4.96 18.97
CA GLU A 9 9.78 -4.80 18.97
C GLU A 9 9.26 -3.95 20.15
N GLU A 10 10.13 -3.44 21.01
CA GLU A 10 9.75 -2.73 22.24
C GLU A 10 10.66 -1.54 22.53
N ILE A 11 10.07 -0.43 22.94
CA ILE A 11 10.79 0.68 23.56
C ILE A 11 10.46 0.74 25.06
N SER A 12 11.50 0.68 25.90
CA SER A 12 11.39 0.69 27.36
C SER A 12 11.91 2.00 27.92
N PHE A 13 11.14 2.63 28.77
CA PHE A 13 11.52 3.81 29.55
C PHE A 13 11.72 3.39 31.01
N LEU A 14 12.91 3.58 31.52
CA LEU A 14 13.32 3.23 32.88
C LEU A 14 13.60 4.51 33.67
N PRO A 15 12.61 5.14 34.31
CA PRO A 15 12.81 6.30 35.16
C PRO A 15 13.41 5.88 36.50
N ASP A 16 14.18 6.79 37.14
CA ASP A 16 14.93 6.51 38.36
C ASP A 16 14.05 6.15 39.56
N ASN A 17 12.82 6.64 39.65
CA ASN A 17 11.95 6.51 40.85
C ASN A 17 10.50 6.14 40.57
N VAL A 18 10.16 5.67 39.37
CA VAL A 18 8.79 5.34 38.96
C VAL A 18 8.80 3.99 38.23
N LYS A 19 7.65 3.35 38.12
CA LYS A 19 7.49 2.11 37.35
C LYS A 19 7.92 2.33 35.89
N SER A 20 8.64 1.36 35.33
CA SER A 20 9.01 1.36 33.92
C SER A 20 7.78 1.41 33.01
N LEU A 21 7.89 2.12 31.90
CA LEU A 21 6.92 2.14 30.82
C LEU A 21 7.52 1.38 29.64
N ASN A 22 6.83 0.34 29.21
CA ASN A 22 7.16 -0.40 27.99
C ASN A 22 6.09 -0.14 26.95
N ILE A 23 6.51 0.15 25.73
CA ILE A 23 5.64 0.41 24.58
C ILE A 23 6.05 -0.58 23.50
N ASP A 24 5.11 -1.40 23.06
CA ASP A 24 5.27 -2.21 21.86
C ASP A 24 5.36 -1.25 20.65
N ILE A 25 6.32 -1.48 19.76
CA ILE A 25 6.50 -0.68 18.54
C ILE A 25 5.24 -0.74 17.67
N LEU A 26 4.48 -1.84 17.72
CA LEU A 26 3.20 -2.00 17.03
C LEU A 26 2.09 -1.07 17.54
N GLU A 27 2.17 -0.61 18.78
CA GLU A 27 1.21 0.33 19.36
C GLU A 27 1.43 1.77 18.86
N ILE A 28 2.55 2.04 18.21
CA ILE A 28 2.86 3.37 17.68
C ILE A 28 2.12 3.56 16.34
N ASP A 29 1.23 4.55 16.31
CA ASP A 29 0.47 4.94 15.12
C ASP A 29 1.26 5.92 14.24
N GLN A 30 1.80 6.98 14.84
CA GLN A 30 2.54 8.01 14.14
C GLN A 30 3.73 8.48 14.98
N THR A 31 4.78 8.90 14.29
CA THR A 31 5.95 9.52 14.91
C THR A 31 6.33 10.81 14.21
N ALA A 32 6.89 11.74 14.95
CA ALA A 32 7.47 12.96 14.41
C ALA A 32 8.72 13.35 15.21
N ALA A 33 9.73 13.86 14.52
CA ALA A 33 10.93 14.41 15.13
C ALA A 33 11.01 15.91 14.79
N TYR A 34 11.15 16.75 15.82
CA TYR A 34 11.28 18.20 15.68
C TYR A 34 11.96 18.78 16.92
N ASP A 35 12.73 19.84 16.76
CA ASP A 35 13.38 20.58 17.86
C ASP A 35 14.06 19.67 18.90
N TYR A 36 14.81 18.64 18.44
CA TYR A 36 15.46 17.66 19.32
C TYR A 36 14.49 16.89 20.23
N ARG A 37 13.25 16.73 19.79
CA ARG A 37 12.20 15.95 20.45
C ARG A 37 11.66 14.89 19.50
N VAL A 38 11.24 13.77 20.06
CA VAL A 38 10.51 12.72 19.35
C VAL A 38 9.14 12.59 19.97
N LEU A 39 8.12 12.80 19.17
CA LEU A 39 6.71 12.56 19.55
C LEU A 39 6.26 11.23 18.97
N MET A 40 5.69 10.38 19.80
CA MET A 40 5.05 9.12 19.41
C MET A 40 3.58 9.18 19.79
N ASN A 41 2.68 9.11 18.83
CA ASN A 41 1.25 8.94 19.04
C ASN A 41 0.95 7.44 19.03
N LEU A 42 0.23 6.96 20.03
CA LEU A 42 -0.14 5.56 20.17
C LEU A 42 -1.55 5.31 19.64
N LYS A 43 -1.83 4.13 19.16
CA LYS A 43 -3.17 3.69 18.71
C LYS A 43 -4.24 3.82 19.80
N SER A 44 -3.83 3.78 21.07
CA SER A 44 -4.70 4.04 22.23
C SER A 44 -5.16 5.51 22.36
N GLY A 45 -4.63 6.43 21.54
CA GLY A 45 -4.83 7.87 21.65
C GLY A 45 -3.88 8.57 22.64
N ALA A 46 -3.04 7.83 23.35
CA ALA A 46 -2.00 8.41 24.20
C ALA A 46 -0.83 8.93 23.36
N ALA A 47 -0.08 9.90 23.89
CA ALA A 47 1.13 10.41 23.28
C ALA A 47 2.31 10.35 24.24
N VAL A 48 3.48 10.04 23.71
CA VAL A 48 4.75 10.03 24.45
C VAL A 48 5.73 10.97 23.77
N GLU A 49 6.25 11.94 24.52
CA GLU A 49 7.28 12.83 24.03
C GLU A 49 8.63 12.50 24.69
N ILE A 50 9.63 12.26 23.87
CA ILE A 50 11.02 12.10 24.29
C ILE A 50 11.75 13.41 24.01
N SER A 51 12.38 13.97 25.05
CA SER A 51 13.10 15.22 24.93
C SER A 51 14.43 15.16 25.71
N ARG A 52 15.27 16.18 25.52
CA ARG A 52 16.58 16.33 26.21
C ARG A 52 17.59 15.23 25.90
N LEU A 53 17.53 14.66 24.70
CA LEU A 53 18.53 13.69 24.21
C LEU A 53 19.89 14.33 23.91
N GLY A 54 19.92 15.67 23.71
CA GLY A 54 21.14 16.40 23.39
C GLY A 54 21.82 15.84 22.13
N TYR A 55 23.12 15.59 22.21
CA TYR A 55 23.90 15.04 21.08
C TYR A 55 23.52 13.61 20.68
N GLN A 56 22.75 12.90 21.51
CA GLN A 56 22.29 11.55 21.21
C GLN A 56 21.00 11.53 20.36
N PHE A 57 20.41 12.70 20.06
CA PHE A 57 19.13 12.80 19.36
C PHE A 57 19.18 12.13 17.98
N GLU A 58 20.16 12.47 17.15
CA GLU A 58 20.29 11.94 15.79
C GLU A 58 20.50 10.42 15.78
N ASP A 59 21.36 9.92 16.69
CA ASP A 59 21.61 8.50 16.82
C ASP A 59 20.39 7.74 17.32
N PHE A 60 19.69 8.29 18.31
CA PHE A 60 18.44 7.71 18.80
C PHE A 60 17.38 7.67 17.71
N TRP A 61 17.14 8.80 17.05
CA TRP A 61 16.13 8.88 15.99
C TRP A 61 16.40 7.91 14.84
N ARG A 62 17.65 7.82 14.41
CA ARG A 62 18.06 6.87 13.35
C ARG A 62 17.78 5.42 13.72
N HIS A 63 18.16 5.01 14.95
CA HIS A 63 17.93 3.63 15.40
C HIS A 63 16.46 3.34 15.64
N PHE A 64 15.72 4.27 16.22
CA PHE A 64 14.30 4.14 16.44
C PHE A 64 13.53 4.03 15.12
N SER A 65 13.79 4.93 14.17
CA SER A 65 13.13 4.88 12.85
C SER A 65 13.46 3.59 12.11
N ALA A 66 14.68 3.09 12.20
CA ALA A 66 15.07 1.82 11.60
C ALA A 66 14.31 0.63 12.22
N ALA A 67 14.19 0.57 13.54
CA ALA A 67 13.44 -0.47 14.24
C ALA A 67 11.95 -0.41 13.89
N TRP A 68 11.35 0.79 13.93
CA TRP A 68 9.96 0.99 13.58
C TRP A 68 9.65 0.59 12.13
N ASN A 69 10.49 1.03 11.18
CA ASN A 69 10.34 0.65 9.77
C ASN A 69 10.53 -0.87 9.57
N ALA A 70 11.42 -1.53 10.31
CA ALA A 70 11.60 -2.98 10.22
C ALA A 70 10.33 -3.73 10.63
N VAL A 71 9.66 -3.31 11.71
CA VAL A 71 8.40 -3.88 12.16
C VAL A 71 7.28 -3.63 11.13
N LEU A 72 7.19 -2.42 10.56
CA LEU A 72 6.19 -2.11 9.53
C LEU A 72 6.42 -2.92 8.24
N ILE A 73 7.67 -3.12 7.83
CA ILE A 73 8.03 -3.97 6.69
C ILE A 73 7.56 -5.42 6.93
N ASP A 74 7.70 -5.91 8.14
CA ASP A 74 7.25 -7.24 8.52
C ASP A 74 5.72 -7.36 8.48
N ILE A 75 5.00 -6.38 9.04
CA ILE A 75 3.53 -6.31 8.97
C ILE A 75 3.04 -6.31 7.52
N PHE A 76 3.71 -5.58 6.64
CA PHE A 76 3.35 -5.54 5.22
C PHE A 76 3.78 -6.80 4.45
N LEU A 77 4.36 -7.81 5.11
CA LEU A 77 4.89 -9.04 4.51
C LEU A 77 5.92 -8.78 3.40
N MET A 78 6.63 -7.65 3.48
CA MET A 78 7.56 -7.24 2.41
C MET A 78 8.88 -8.00 2.42
N LYS A 79 9.23 -8.66 3.53
CA LYS A 79 10.41 -9.54 3.59
C LYS A 79 10.32 -10.73 2.64
N GLU A 80 9.10 -11.18 2.35
CA GLU A 80 8.81 -12.34 1.51
C GLU A 80 8.50 -11.93 0.07
N ALA A 81 8.34 -10.64 -0.21
CA ALA A 81 8.11 -10.13 -1.54
C ALA A 81 9.42 -10.09 -2.36
N ALA A 82 9.30 -10.27 -3.68
CA ALA A 82 10.45 -10.16 -4.57
C ALA A 82 10.96 -8.72 -4.64
N ASP A 83 12.22 -8.49 -4.26
CA ASP A 83 12.88 -7.20 -4.33
C ASP A 83 13.26 -6.89 -5.78
N LYS A 84 12.85 -5.73 -6.26
CA LYS A 84 13.14 -5.18 -7.60
C LYS A 84 14.19 -4.07 -7.57
N GLY A 85 14.79 -3.81 -6.41
CA GLY A 85 15.80 -2.79 -6.19
C GLY A 85 15.29 -1.58 -5.40
N SER A 86 16.19 -0.62 -5.20
CA SER A 86 15.90 0.58 -4.42
C SER A 86 16.52 1.83 -5.03
N ALA A 87 16.01 3.00 -4.64
CA ALA A 87 16.48 4.30 -5.07
C ALA A 87 16.37 5.33 -3.96
N ARG A 88 17.02 6.48 -4.13
CA ARG A 88 16.85 7.64 -3.24
C ARG A 88 16.03 8.71 -3.94
N ALA A 89 15.21 9.40 -3.17
CA ALA A 89 14.40 10.51 -3.66
C ALA A 89 14.11 11.51 -2.52
N ARG A 90 13.49 12.63 -2.90
CA ARG A 90 12.74 13.50 -1.99
C ARG A 90 11.26 13.30 -2.27
N VAL A 91 10.44 13.20 -1.24
CA VAL A 91 9.02 12.91 -1.38
C VAL A 91 8.15 14.03 -0.81
N LEU A 92 7.15 14.44 -1.63
CA LEU A 92 6.00 15.19 -1.17
C LEU A 92 4.77 14.27 -1.20
N ARG A 93 3.97 14.23 -0.13
CA ARG A 93 2.73 13.48 -0.03
C ARG A 93 1.59 14.43 0.28
N SER A 94 0.62 14.54 -0.62
CA SER A 94 -0.54 15.45 -0.51
C SER A 94 -0.14 16.89 -0.13
N GLY A 95 0.95 17.39 -0.76
CA GLY A 95 1.49 18.74 -0.51
C GLY A 95 2.38 18.89 0.72
N LYS A 96 2.50 17.86 1.57
CA LYS A 96 3.42 17.85 2.71
C LYS A 96 4.77 17.31 2.27
N ASP A 97 5.84 18.09 2.48
CA ASP A 97 7.21 17.64 2.25
C ASP A 97 7.66 16.72 3.39
N LEU A 98 7.93 15.46 3.06
CA LEU A 98 8.45 14.45 4.00
C LEU A 98 9.98 14.30 3.91
N GLY A 99 10.63 15.10 3.07
CA GLY A 99 12.09 15.15 2.95
C GLY A 99 12.69 14.02 2.13
N GLU A 100 13.97 13.73 2.42
CA GLU A 100 14.69 12.62 1.79
C GLU A 100 14.11 11.27 2.20
N CYS A 101 14.01 10.36 1.23
CA CYS A 101 13.51 9.02 1.44
C CYS A 101 14.34 7.98 0.67
N GLN A 102 14.25 6.73 1.11
CA GLN A 102 14.59 5.57 0.30
C GLN A 102 13.29 5.01 -0.29
N ILE A 103 13.33 4.57 -1.54
CA ILE A 103 12.23 3.83 -2.17
C ILE A 103 12.71 2.39 -2.35
N GLN A 104 11.89 1.42 -1.97
CA GLN A 104 12.13 0.00 -2.21
C GLN A 104 11.03 -0.55 -3.10
N PHE A 105 11.41 -1.14 -4.24
CA PHE A 105 10.49 -1.62 -5.26
C PHE A 105 10.26 -3.12 -5.13
N TYR A 106 9.00 -3.54 -5.21
CA TYR A 106 8.57 -4.91 -5.15
C TYR A 106 7.70 -5.27 -6.35
N GLU A 107 7.19 -6.48 -6.41
CA GLU A 107 6.43 -6.96 -7.56
C GLU A 107 5.08 -6.25 -7.73
N THR A 108 4.34 -6.03 -6.63
CA THR A 108 2.98 -5.46 -6.65
C THR A 108 2.89 -4.05 -6.09
N SER A 109 3.98 -3.54 -5.50
CA SER A 109 3.98 -2.28 -4.77
C SER A 109 5.39 -1.72 -4.62
N PHE A 110 5.50 -0.52 -4.08
CA PHE A 110 6.75 0.01 -3.56
C PHE A 110 6.55 0.67 -2.20
N LEU A 111 7.59 0.66 -1.38
CA LEU A 111 7.64 1.33 -0.10
C LEU A 111 8.41 2.64 -0.25
N VAL A 112 7.90 3.67 0.38
CA VAL A 112 8.59 4.95 0.58
C VAL A 112 8.96 5.04 2.05
N LEU A 113 10.27 5.18 2.34
CA LEU A 113 10.86 5.23 3.68
C LEU A 113 11.46 6.63 3.89
N PRO A 114 10.68 7.62 4.32
CA PRO A 114 11.21 8.93 4.67
C PRO A 114 12.14 8.84 5.89
N ARG A 115 13.13 9.75 5.99
CA ARG A 115 14.05 9.77 7.13
C ARG A 115 13.40 10.19 8.44
N GLU A 116 12.39 11.05 8.37
CA GLU A 116 11.83 11.76 9.53
C GLU A 116 10.36 11.42 9.81
N SER A 117 9.81 10.45 9.09
CA SER A 117 8.44 9.98 9.28
C SER A 117 8.32 8.49 8.99
N GLY A 118 7.19 7.89 9.36
CA GLY A 118 6.91 6.48 9.08
C GLY A 118 6.89 6.17 7.59
N LEU A 119 7.25 4.95 7.26
CA LEU A 119 7.14 4.44 5.91
C LEU A 119 5.67 4.32 5.51
N PHE A 120 5.41 4.36 4.21
CA PHE A 120 4.12 4.03 3.63
C PHE A 120 4.30 3.20 2.36
N LYS A 121 3.27 2.43 2.04
CA LYS A 121 3.23 1.51 0.91
C LYS A 121 2.30 2.06 -0.16
N ILE A 122 2.70 1.94 -1.41
CA ILE A 122 1.89 2.28 -2.57
C ILE A 122 1.77 1.04 -3.44
N PHE A 123 0.56 0.55 -3.65
CA PHE A 123 0.32 -0.51 -4.60
C PHE A 123 0.26 0.05 -6.02
N TYR A 124 0.84 -0.66 -6.99
CA TYR A 124 0.75 -0.24 -8.39
C TYR A 124 -0.70 -0.21 -8.91
N GLY A 125 -1.57 -1.05 -8.35
CA GLY A 125 -3.00 -1.09 -8.66
C GLY A 125 -3.76 0.18 -8.23
N ASP A 126 -3.27 0.88 -7.20
CA ASP A 126 -3.90 2.10 -6.68
C ASP A 126 -3.48 3.36 -7.45
N VAL A 127 -2.45 3.27 -8.29
CA VAL A 127 -1.97 4.41 -9.07
C VAL A 127 -2.91 4.68 -10.24
N ASP A 128 -3.64 5.80 -10.20
CA ASP A 128 -4.56 6.24 -11.25
C ASP A 128 -3.83 6.90 -12.41
N GLU A 129 -2.87 7.76 -12.11
CA GLU A 129 -2.08 8.48 -13.09
C GLU A 129 -0.62 8.57 -12.66
N MET A 130 0.28 8.40 -13.62
CA MET A 130 1.71 8.63 -13.44
C MET A 130 2.22 9.58 -14.51
N LYS A 131 2.93 10.64 -14.10
CA LYS A 131 3.66 11.56 -14.97
C LYS A 131 5.13 11.59 -14.58
N ALA A 132 6.00 11.24 -15.50
CA ALA A 132 7.45 11.31 -15.32
C ALA A 132 8.03 12.34 -16.30
N GLN A 133 8.41 13.51 -15.79
CA GLN A 133 8.99 14.61 -16.56
C GLN A 133 9.87 15.49 -15.66
N ASP A 134 10.82 16.18 -16.26
CA ASP A 134 11.69 17.15 -15.56
C ASP A 134 12.35 16.57 -14.29
N PHE A 135 12.79 15.32 -14.36
CA PHE A 135 13.38 14.57 -13.23
C PHE A 135 12.47 14.45 -12.00
N LYS A 136 11.16 14.51 -12.22
CA LYS A 136 10.13 14.30 -11.22
C LYS A 136 9.16 13.20 -11.66
N ILE A 137 8.67 12.44 -10.70
CA ILE A 137 7.58 11.47 -10.88
C ILE A 137 6.42 11.94 -10.03
N ALA A 138 5.32 12.31 -10.67
CA ALA A 138 4.07 12.62 -10.01
C ALA A 138 3.13 11.43 -10.15
N LEU A 139 2.57 10.99 -9.04
CA LEU A 139 1.62 9.89 -8.93
C LEU A 139 0.33 10.41 -8.30
N SER A 140 -0.80 10.05 -8.90
CA SER A 140 -2.11 10.14 -8.25
C SER A 140 -2.52 8.72 -7.87
N ALA A 141 -2.73 8.46 -6.59
CA ALA A 141 -3.11 7.16 -6.07
C ALA A 141 -4.27 7.33 -5.09
N GLU A 142 -5.45 6.76 -5.41
CA GLU A 142 -6.68 6.97 -4.66
C GLU A 142 -6.97 8.47 -4.44
N GLU A 143 -6.93 8.94 -3.19
CA GLU A 143 -7.15 10.35 -2.84
C GLU A 143 -5.84 11.11 -2.55
N GLU A 144 -4.69 10.47 -2.79
CA GLU A 144 -3.37 11.03 -2.48
C GLU A 144 -2.59 11.41 -3.73
N ASN A 145 -1.86 12.52 -3.63
CA ASN A 145 -0.88 12.93 -4.63
C ASN A 145 0.52 12.79 -4.06
N ILE A 146 1.39 12.10 -4.80
CA ILE A 146 2.77 11.83 -4.40
C ILE A 146 3.69 12.38 -5.47
N GLU A 147 4.64 13.21 -5.08
CA GLU A 147 5.70 13.67 -5.96
C GLU A 147 7.04 13.13 -5.46
N LEU A 148 7.77 12.42 -6.33
CA LEU A 148 9.13 11.96 -6.11
C LEU A 148 10.07 12.83 -6.94
N SER A 149 11.11 13.38 -6.32
CA SER A 149 12.07 14.28 -6.95
C SER A 149 13.48 14.03 -6.42
N GLN A 150 14.47 14.74 -6.98
CA GLN A 150 15.88 14.67 -6.57
C GLN A 150 16.48 13.25 -6.61
N MET A 151 16.02 12.42 -7.53
CA MET A 151 16.48 11.03 -7.72
C MET A 151 17.85 10.93 -8.42
N GLY A 152 18.30 12.03 -9.04
CA GLY A 152 19.56 12.03 -9.79
C GLY A 152 19.61 10.96 -10.88
N GLN A 153 20.61 10.08 -10.82
CA GLN A 153 20.79 8.99 -11.80
C GLN A 153 19.72 7.89 -11.70
N ASP A 154 19.01 7.81 -10.58
CA ASP A 154 17.99 6.79 -10.36
C ASP A 154 16.63 7.13 -10.99
N PHE A 155 16.47 8.33 -11.59
CA PHE A 155 15.20 8.78 -12.17
C PHE A 155 14.63 7.81 -13.20
N ASP A 156 15.44 7.44 -14.20
CA ASP A 156 15.00 6.52 -15.25
C ASP A 156 14.67 5.12 -14.73
N PHE A 157 15.44 4.65 -13.75
CA PHE A 157 15.19 3.38 -13.08
C PHE A 157 13.85 3.42 -12.34
N CYS A 158 13.61 4.45 -11.53
CA CYS A 158 12.35 4.63 -10.80
C CYS A 158 11.15 4.72 -11.75
N ALA A 159 11.22 5.58 -12.76
CA ALA A 159 10.15 5.76 -13.72
C ALA A 159 9.80 4.47 -14.47
N LYS A 160 10.82 3.74 -14.95
CA LYS A 160 10.64 2.46 -15.64
C LYS A 160 10.07 1.39 -14.73
N THR A 161 10.56 1.29 -13.49
CA THR A 161 10.13 0.27 -12.54
C THR A 161 8.66 0.47 -12.12
N ILE A 162 8.27 1.71 -11.79
CA ILE A 162 6.88 2.03 -11.44
C ILE A 162 5.96 1.78 -12.63
N ASN A 163 6.31 2.27 -13.83
CA ASN A 163 5.49 2.07 -15.02
C ASN A 163 5.35 0.59 -15.41
N ALA A 164 6.42 -0.20 -15.25
CA ALA A 164 6.40 -1.64 -15.50
C ALA A 164 5.47 -2.35 -14.48
N GLY A 165 5.50 -1.96 -13.21
CA GLY A 165 4.61 -2.48 -12.19
C GLY A 165 3.14 -2.20 -12.52
N ILE A 166 2.79 -0.94 -12.83
CA ILE A 166 1.42 -0.54 -13.24
C ILE A 166 0.96 -1.34 -14.46
N THR A 167 1.84 -1.48 -15.47
CA THR A 167 1.54 -2.22 -16.70
C THR A 167 1.31 -3.71 -16.39
N ALA A 168 2.13 -4.32 -15.56
CA ALA A 168 2.00 -5.72 -15.18
C ALA A 168 0.66 -6.01 -14.48
N ILE A 169 0.25 -5.15 -13.55
CA ILE A 169 -1.05 -5.24 -12.87
C ILE A 169 -2.21 -5.14 -13.87
N SER A 170 -2.15 -4.18 -14.79
CA SER A 170 -3.18 -4.00 -15.82
C SER A 170 -3.29 -5.22 -16.75
N LEU A 171 -2.15 -5.78 -17.18
CA LEU A 171 -2.13 -6.99 -18.03
C LEU A 171 -2.67 -8.21 -17.29
N ASN A 172 -2.34 -8.35 -16.02
CA ASN A 172 -2.86 -9.43 -15.19
C ASN A 172 -4.39 -9.34 -15.06
N ALA A 173 -4.92 -8.15 -14.73
CA ALA A 173 -6.36 -7.93 -14.66
C ALA A 173 -7.07 -8.27 -15.99
N GLN A 174 -6.48 -7.91 -17.14
CA GLN A 174 -7.01 -8.27 -18.46
C GLN A 174 -7.04 -9.80 -18.68
N THR A 175 -6.00 -10.50 -18.21
CA THR A 175 -5.93 -11.96 -18.33
C THR A 175 -7.03 -12.61 -17.50
N GLN A 176 -7.19 -12.24 -16.24
CA GLN A 176 -8.20 -12.75 -15.33
C GLN A 176 -9.63 -12.48 -15.85
N ILE A 177 -9.88 -11.26 -16.36
CA ILE A 177 -11.19 -10.92 -16.95
C ILE A 177 -11.50 -11.78 -18.17
N LYS A 178 -10.49 -12.07 -19.03
CA LYS A 178 -10.69 -12.97 -20.19
C LYS A 178 -11.02 -14.40 -19.77
N GLU A 179 -10.38 -14.89 -18.70
CA GLU A 179 -10.64 -16.23 -18.15
C GLU A 179 -12.04 -16.30 -17.52
N MET A 180 -12.41 -15.28 -16.75
CA MET A 180 -13.70 -15.19 -16.07
C MET A 180 -14.86 -14.97 -17.05
N ILE A 181 -14.63 -14.23 -18.14
CA ILE A 181 -15.67 -13.84 -19.10
C ILE A 181 -15.23 -14.22 -20.52
N PRO A 182 -15.25 -15.52 -20.87
CA PRO A 182 -14.89 -15.97 -22.22
C PRO A 182 -15.79 -15.30 -23.29
N GLY A 183 -15.16 -14.82 -24.36
CA GLY A 183 -15.89 -14.19 -25.49
C GLY A 183 -16.21 -12.71 -25.29
N LEU A 184 -15.73 -12.07 -24.23
CA LEU A 184 -15.74 -10.62 -24.15
C LEU A 184 -14.72 -10.05 -25.16
N ASP A 185 -15.09 -8.98 -25.86
CA ASP A 185 -14.22 -8.36 -26.85
C ASP A 185 -13.03 -7.62 -26.17
N SER A 186 -12.01 -7.32 -26.94
CA SER A 186 -10.79 -6.70 -26.41
C SER A 186 -11.03 -5.31 -25.82
N LEU A 187 -12.05 -4.58 -26.29
CA LEU A 187 -12.41 -3.26 -25.76
C LEU A 187 -13.05 -3.40 -24.37
N GLY A 188 -14.04 -4.29 -24.25
CA GLY A 188 -14.69 -4.60 -22.98
C GLY A 188 -13.69 -5.12 -21.93
N VAL A 189 -12.78 -6.01 -22.33
CA VAL A 189 -11.70 -6.49 -21.43
C VAL A 189 -10.86 -5.33 -20.90
N ARG A 190 -10.44 -4.41 -21.78
CA ARG A 190 -9.64 -3.24 -21.34
C ARG A 190 -10.42 -2.31 -20.43
N GLN A 191 -11.66 -2.00 -20.77
CA GLN A 191 -12.52 -1.13 -19.97
C GLN A 191 -12.79 -1.71 -18.59
N LEU A 192 -13.05 -3.00 -18.49
CA LEU A 192 -13.23 -3.66 -17.19
C LEU A 192 -11.92 -3.74 -16.41
N ALA A 193 -10.80 -4.07 -17.04
CA ALA A 193 -9.52 -4.10 -16.38
C ALA A 193 -9.06 -2.72 -15.85
N GLU A 194 -9.50 -1.65 -16.49
CA GLU A 194 -9.24 -0.29 -16.01
C GLU A 194 -10.00 0.04 -14.73
N VAL A 195 -11.24 -0.40 -14.59
CA VAL A 195 -12.08 -0.13 -13.42
C VAL A 195 -11.96 -1.21 -12.34
N MET A 196 -11.69 -2.48 -12.72
CA MET A 196 -11.46 -3.63 -11.83
C MET A 196 -9.98 -3.82 -11.53
N ARG A 197 -9.19 -2.76 -11.44
CA ARG A 197 -7.76 -2.86 -11.10
C ARG A 197 -7.56 -3.68 -9.83
N ASP A 198 -6.36 -4.19 -9.66
CA ASP A 198 -5.95 -5.03 -8.54
C ASP A 198 -6.49 -4.53 -7.19
N GLY A 199 -7.42 -5.28 -6.62
CA GLY A 199 -8.08 -4.95 -5.36
C GLY A 199 -9.26 -3.98 -5.44
N ARG A 200 -9.59 -3.39 -6.59
CA ARG A 200 -10.78 -2.54 -6.76
C ARG A 200 -11.98 -3.37 -7.16
N CYS A 201 -13.10 -3.15 -6.48
CA CYS A 201 -14.39 -3.72 -6.86
C CYS A 201 -15.26 -2.68 -7.55
N VAL A 202 -16.06 -3.17 -8.49
CA VAL A 202 -16.93 -2.35 -9.34
C VAL A 202 -18.36 -2.85 -9.21
N ALA A 203 -19.30 -1.91 -9.07
CA ALA A 203 -20.71 -2.19 -8.99
C ALA A 203 -21.23 -2.88 -10.26
N LYS A 204 -22.20 -3.79 -10.10
CA LYS A 204 -22.90 -4.47 -11.21
C LYS A 204 -23.39 -3.48 -12.25
N SER A 205 -24.05 -2.43 -11.83
CA SER A 205 -24.58 -1.39 -12.72
C SER A 205 -23.48 -0.76 -13.58
N ARG A 206 -22.29 -0.55 -13.03
CA ARG A 206 -21.14 -0.02 -13.76
C ARG A 206 -20.56 -1.02 -14.75
N VAL A 207 -20.42 -2.30 -14.35
CA VAL A 207 -19.98 -3.38 -15.25
C VAL A 207 -20.89 -3.47 -16.46
N ASP A 208 -22.20 -3.55 -16.26
CA ASP A 208 -23.18 -3.65 -17.34
C ASP A 208 -23.26 -2.38 -18.19
N SER A 209 -22.95 -1.20 -17.65
CA SER A 209 -22.85 0.04 -18.42
C SER A 209 -21.65 0.08 -19.37
N LEU A 210 -20.54 -0.56 -19.00
CA LEU A 210 -19.33 -0.64 -19.81
C LEU A 210 -19.43 -1.73 -20.89
N ALA A 211 -19.99 -2.88 -20.53
CA ALA A 211 -20.16 -4.01 -21.42
C ALA A 211 -21.47 -4.74 -21.07
N PRO A 212 -22.59 -4.42 -21.76
CA PRO A 212 -23.91 -4.97 -21.46
C PRO A 212 -23.95 -6.51 -21.48
N GLY A 213 -24.63 -7.10 -20.48
CA GLY A 213 -24.72 -8.56 -20.30
C GLY A 213 -23.47 -9.24 -19.77
N THR A 214 -22.47 -8.44 -19.35
CA THR A 214 -21.23 -8.97 -18.77
C THR A 214 -21.46 -9.57 -17.39
N TRP A 215 -22.34 -8.97 -16.59
CA TRP A 215 -22.61 -9.49 -15.25
C TRP A 215 -23.25 -10.88 -15.27
N GLU A 216 -24.12 -11.18 -16.23
CA GLU A 216 -24.69 -12.51 -16.41
C GLU A 216 -23.59 -13.56 -16.66
N LYS A 217 -22.55 -13.20 -17.43
CA LYS A 217 -21.43 -14.10 -17.69
C LYS A 217 -20.55 -14.30 -16.43
N ILE A 218 -20.45 -13.29 -15.56
CA ILE A 218 -19.79 -13.44 -14.25
C ILE A 218 -20.60 -14.42 -13.39
N GLU A 219 -21.93 -14.30 -13.35
CA GLU A 219 -22.81 -15.24 -12.64
C GLU A 219 -22.67 -16.67 -13.18
N ASP A 220 -22.56 -16.84 -14.48
CA ASP A 220 -22.32 -18.15 -15.13
C ASP A 220 -20.97 -18.72 -14.72
N PHE A 221 -19.92 -17.89 -14.72
CA PHE A 221 -18.58 -18.30 -14.27
C PHE A 221 -18.61 -18.77 -12.81
N LEU A 222 -19.25 -18.02 -11.92
CA LEU A 222 -19.39 -18.39 -10.50
C LEU A 222 -20.16 -19.71 -10.33
N GLN A 223 -21.16 -19.96 -11.17
CA GLN A 223 -21.87 -21.22 -11.16
C GLN A 223 -20.99 -22.41 -11.58
N VAL A 224 -20.18 -22.23 -12.63
CA VAL A 224 -19.23 -23.25 -13.10
C VAL A 224 -18.12 -23.49 -12.05
N ALA A 225 -17.68 -22.44 -11.37
CA ALA A 225 -16.69 -22.51 -10.29
C ALA A 225 -17.23 -23.13 -8.99
N GLY A 226 -18.55 -23.46 -8.93
CA GLY A 226 -19.19 -24.03 -7.73
C GLY A 226 -19.44 -23.03 -6.60
N MET A 227 -19.39 -21.72 -6.88
CA MET A 227 -19.56 -20.64 -5.92
C MET A 227 -20.96 -20.00 -5.97
N LYS A 228 -21.91 -20.67 -6.59
CA LYS A 228 -23.25 -20.10 -6.78
C LYS A 228 -24.00 -19.91 -5.45
N GLU A 229 -23.90 -20.83 -4.53
CA GLU A 229 -24.62 -20.77 -3.25
C GLU A 229 -24.13 -19.58 -2.42
N GLU A 230 -22.83 -19.36 -2.35
CA GLU A 230 -22.20 -18.21 -1.66
C GLU A 230 -22.62 -16.90 -2.33
N TYR A 231 -22.62 -16.87 -3.66
CA TYR A 231 -23.05 -15.69 -4.41
C TYR A 231 -24.54 -15.38 -4.20
N ASP A 232 -25.42 -16.38 -4.25
CA ASP A 232 -26.86 -16.21 -4.03
C ASP A 232 -27.14 -15.75 -2.59
N TYR A 233 -26.34 -16.21 -1.62
CA TYR A 233 -26.37 -15.70 -0.24
C TYR A 233 -25.99 -14.22 -0.17
N LEU A 234 -24.88 -13.82 -0.76
CA LEU A 234 -24.47 -12.40 -0.83
C LEU A 234 -25.56 -11.56 -1.50
N LYS A 235 -26.13 -12.03 -2.62
CA LYS A 235 -27.22 -11.36 -3.33
C LYS A 235 -28.46 -11.18 -2.46
N SER A 236 -28.76 -12.13 -1.57
CA SER A 236 -29.84 -12.02 -0.61
C SER A 236 -29.57 -10.94 0.47
N LEU A 237 -28.32 -10.77 0.88
CA LEU A 237 -27.91 -9.73 1.84
C LEU A 237 -28.02 -8.33 1.23
N ALA A 238 -27.72 -8.18 -0.07
CA ALA A 238 -27.86 -6.91 -0.79
C ALA A 238 -29.28 -6.36 -0.77
N GLY A 239 -30.31 -7.22 -0.64
CA GLY A 239 -31.70 -6.79 -0.47
C GLY A 239 -32.24 -5.90 -1.60
N GLY A 240 -31.66 -5.99 -2.81
CA GLY A 240 -31.91 -5.08 -3.94
C GLY A 240 -30.92 -3.92 -4.05
N GLY A 241 -29.90 -3.86 -3.20
CA GLY A 241 -28.75 -2.97 -3.34
C GLY A 241 -27.76 -3.42 -4.41
N GLU A 242 -26.64 -2.73 -4.51
CA GLU A 242 -25.58 -3.04 -5.47
C GLU A 242 -24.73 -4.20 -5.00
N ILE A 243 -24.33 -5.04 -5.95
CA ILE A 243 -23.29 -6.06 -5.75
C ILE A 243 -22.04 -5.59 -6.49
N TYR A 244 -20.89 -5.82 -5.91
CA TYR A 244 -19.59 -5.41 -6.45
C TYR A 244 -18.77 -6.65 -6.75
N ALA A 245 -17.99 -6.61 -7.82
CA ALA A 245 -17.01 -7.63 -8.15
C ALA A 245 -15.65 -6.98 -8.44
N GLY A 246 -14.59 -7.70 -8.14
CA GLY A 246 -13.23 -7.26 -8.40
C GLY A 246 -12.30 -8.45 -8.61
N VAL A 247 -11.15 -8.18 -9.20
CA VAL A 247 -10.05 -9.12 -9.38
C VAL A 247 -8.83 -8.60 -8.63
N LYS A 248 -8.07 -9.49 -8.00
CA LYS A 248 -6.89 -9.12 -7.25
C LYS A 248 -5.78 -10.12 -7.44
N ARG A 249 -4.57 -9.61 -7.68
CA ARG A 249 -3.36 -10.41 -7.62
C ARG A 249 -3.03 -10.70 -6.16
N GLY A 250 -2.53 -11.90 -5.88
CA GLY A 250 -2.11 -12.26 -4.55
C GLY A 250 -1.10 -11.29 -3.95
N ALA A 251 -1.23 -11.00 -2.66
CA ALA A 251 -0.43 -9.98 -1.96
C ALA A 251 1.09 -10.25 -1.99
N MET A 252 1.48 -11.50 -2.19
CA MET A 252 2.86 -11.97 -2.26
C MET A 252 3.30 -12.26 -3.72
N GLY A 253 2.63 -11.66 -4.70
CA GLY A 253 2.95 -11.83 -6.11
C GLY A 253 2.89 -13.30 -6.55
N SER A 254 3.99 -13.82 -7.11
CA SER A 254 4.07 -15.22 -7.55
C SER A 254 3.98 -16.28 -6.45
N LEU A 255 4.00 -15.86 -5.17
CA LEU A 255 3.88 -16.76 -4.01
C LEU A 255 2.43 -17.02 -3.59
N SER A 256 1.46 -16.32 -4.19
CA SER A 256 0.04 -16.50 -3.91
C SER A 256 -0.78 -16.46 -5.20
N ASP A 257 -1.88 -17.21 -5.23
CA ASP A 257 -2.77 -17.26 -6.37
C ASP A 257 -3.54 -15.94 -6.52
N ASP A 258 -3.88 -15.61 -7.77
CA ASP A 258 -4.80 -14.52 -8.08
C ASP A 258 -6.23 -14.97 -7.78
N TYR A 259 -7.10 -14.04 -7.39
CA TYR A 259 -8.49 -14.35 -7.05
C TYR A 259 -9.47 -13.27 -7.47
N ALA A 260 -10.68 -13.70 -7.78
CA ALA A 260 -11.85 -12.84 -7.92
C ALA A 260 -12.65 -12.82 -6.62
N TRP A 261 -13.30 -11.72 -6.30
CA TRP A 261 -14.09 -11.54 -5.09
C TRP A 261 -15.33 -10.68 -5.33
N CYS A 262 -16.36 -10.91 -4.52
CA CYS A 262 -17.60 -10.17 -4.57
C CYS A 262 -17.92 -9.56 -3.21
N LEU A 263 -18.53 -8.38 -3.22
CA LEU A 263 -19.02 -7.65 -2.05
C LEU A 263 -20.48 -7.22 -2.26
N VAL A 264 -21.15 -6.94 -1.18
CA VAL A 264 -22.51 -6.37 -1.11
C VAL A 264 -22.56 -5.20 -0.15
#